data_f29ee3578edac04f60ec077ab379bd25
#
_entry.id   f29ee3578edac04f60ec077ab379bd25
#
_cell.length_a   1.000
_cell.length_b   1.000
_cell.length_c   1.000
_cell.angle_alpha   90.00
_cell.angle_beta   90.00
_cell.angle_gamma   90.00
#
_symmetry.space_group_name_H-M   'P 1'
#
loop_
_entity.id
_entity.type
_entity.pdbx_description
1 polymer ?
#
loop_
_entity_poly.entity_id
_entity_poly.type
_entity_poly.pdbx_seq_one_letter_code
_entity_poly.pdbx_strand_id
1 'polypeptide(L)'
;GWWNISGAKMSKSTGNTVDPAALAEKYGAEALRYYLMSDIATGKDADFSEERLVRRYNTELANCLGNLLNRTLSMVAKYREGKIRQARAEGTVGETLCVITNSKIREFVAEMEPAQVASALDKTLEIVVRANVAVEAAAPWKMMRDPAKADHLDSFLYTLAESLRIISIVISPVLPKAAHGIFDQLNWKMELSGKEERFRLDDAKWGGLPDGHVVGNPVPLFPRIETPSAL
;
A
#
# COMPACT_ATOMS: atom_id res chain seq x y z
N GLY A 1 25.27 -1.83 3.61
CA GLY A 1 25.45 -1.94 5.06
C GLY A 1 25.36 -3.38 5.54
N TRP A 2 25.72 -3.59 6.75
CA TRP A 2 25.66 -4.89 7.42
C TRP A 2 24.42 -5.01 8.29
N TRP A 3 23.85 -6.21 8.34
CA TRP A 3 22.88 -6.56 9.36
C TRP A 3 23.62 -7.05 10.61
N ASN A 4 23.33 -6.42 11.74
CA ASN A 4 23.85 -6.76 13.05
C ASN A 4 22.75 -7.41 13.90
N ILE A 5 23.13 -8.04 15.00
CA ILE A 5 22.25 -8.48 16.08
C ILE A 5 22.84 -7.94 17.38
N SER A 6 22.05 -7.14 18.11
CA SER A 6 22.47 -6.51 19.37
C SER A 6 23.81 -5.76 19.24
N GLY A 7 23.99 -5.01 18.15
CA GLY A 7 25.20 -4.24 17.88
C GLY A 7 26.39 -5.04 17.35
N ALA A 8 26.30 -6.37 17.28
CA ALA A 8 27.37 -7.24 16.79
C ALA A 8 27.09 -7.74 15.37
N LYS A 9 28.10 -7.72 14.51
CA LYS A 9 28.01 -8.26 13.15
C LYS A 9 27.58 -9.73 13.19
N MET A 10 26.61 -10.10 12.36
CA MET A 10 26.21 -11.51 12.20
C MET A 10 27.37 -12.36 11.72
N SER A 11 27.62 -13.48 12.40
CA SER A 11 28.65 -14.44 12.04
C SER A 11 28.24 -15.85 12.42
N LYS A 12 28.47 -16.79 11.50
CA LYS A 12 28.22 -18.23 11.76
C LYS A 12 29.10 -18.77 12.89
N SER A 13 30.33 -18.26 13.00
CA SER A 13 31.30 -18.71 14.05
C SER A 13 30.89 -18.26 15.44
N THR A 14 30.14 -17.18 15.60
CA THR A 14 29.64 -16.68 16.88
C THR A 14 28.22 -17.15 17.19
N GLY A 15 27.56 -17.87 16.26
CA GLY A 15 26.20 -18.37 16.45
C GLY A 15 25.11 -17.29 16.48
N ASN A 16 25.45 -16.02 16.23
CA ASN A 16 24.50 -14.90 16.21
C ASN A 16 23.96 -14.65 14.79
N THR A 17 23.38 -15.67 14.16
CA THR A 17 22.79 -15.54 12.82
C THR A 17 21.28 -15.71 12.88
N VAL A 18 20.60 -15.01 12.00
CA VAL A 18 19.16 -15.17 11.75
C VAL A 18 18.99 -16.02 10.49
N ASP A 19 18.14 -17.04 10.58
CA ASP A 19 17.77 -17.83 9.40
C ASP A 19 16.60 -17.15 8.67
N PRO A 20 16.81 -16.60 7.47
CA PRO A 20 15.76 -15.94 6.71
C PRO A 20 14.67 -16.92 6.24
N ALA A 21 14.98 -18.20 6.08
CA ALA A 21 13.98 -19.19 5.68
C ALA A 21 12.98 -19.45 6.83
N ALA A 22 13.48 -19.62 8.05
CA ALA A 22 12.64 -19.75 9.25
C ALA A 22 11.76 -18.52 9.49
N LEU A 23 12.31 -17.31 9.26
CA LEU A 23 11.51 -16.08 9.36
C LEU A 23 10.43 -15.98 8.28
N ALA A 24 10.76 -16.37 7.03
CA ALA A 24 9.80 -16.38 5.95
C ALA A 24 8.69 -17.41 6.15
N GLU A 25 8.99 -18.54 6.76
CA GLU A 25 8.00 -19.56 7.16
C GLU A 25 7.09 -19.02 8.29
N LYS A 26 7.68 -18.38 9.30
CA LYS A 26 6.96 -17.87 10.49
C LYS A 26 6.08 -16.66 10.18
N TYR A 27 6.58 -15.70 9.42
CA TYR A 27 5.93 -14.40 9.22
C TYR A 27 5.43 -14.15 7.79
N GLY A 28 5.79 -15.02 6.86
CA GLY A 28 5.58 -14.82 5.44
C GLY A 28 6.75 -14.10 4.76
N ALA A 29 7.08 -14.54 3.55
CA ALA A 29 8.21 -13.99 2.79
C ALA A 29 8.07 -12.48 2.52
N GLU A 30 6.86 -11.99 2.30
CA GLU A 30 6.63 -10.55 2.03
C GLU A 30 6.77 -9.68 3.28
N ALA A 31 6.43 -10.17 4.46
CA ALA A 31 6.69 -9.47 5.71
C ALA A 31 8.19 -9.25 5.91
N LEU A 32 8.99 -10.30 5.67
CA LEU A 32 10.44 -10.22 5.75
C LEU A 32 11.01 -9.29 4.67
N ARG A 33 10.57 -9.42 3.40
CA ARG A 33 11.01 -8.54 2.31
C ARG A 33 10.72 -7.07 2.61
N TYR A 34 9.50 -6.77 3.06
CA TYR A 34 9.12 -5.41 3.44
C TYR A 34 10.02 -4.85 4.52
N TYR A 35 10.23 -5.61 5.60
CA TYR A 35 11.10 -5.21 6.70
C TYR A 35 12.52 -4.92 6.22
N LEU A 36 13.12 -5.85 5.47
CA LEU A 36 14.49 -5.69 4.99
C LEU A 36 14.67 -4.50 4.05
N MET A 37 13.66 -4.18 3.25
CA MET A 37 13.72 -3.09 2.27
C MET A 37 13.32 -1.73 2.83
N SER A 38 12.49 -1.69 3.89
CA SER A 38 11.96 -0.44 4.44
C SER A 38 12.66 0.03 5.73
N ASP A 39 13.34 -0.87 6.45
CA ASP A 39 13.89 -0.55 7.78
C ASP A 39 15.27 0.11 7.72
N ILE A 40 16.01 -0.05 6.63
CA ILE A 40 17.38 0.45 6.52
C ILE A 40 17.55 1.33 5.30
N ALA A 41 18.15 2.51 5.51
CA ALA A 41 18.65 3.30 4.40
C ALA A 41 19.76 2.54 3.66
N THR A 42 19.69 2.53 2.33
CA THR A 42 20.69 1.87 1.47
C THR A 42 22.11 2.28 1.86
N GLY A 43 22.99 1.31 2.07
CA GLY A 43 24.40 1.56 2.45
C GLY A 43 24.65 1.75 3.95
N LYS A 44 23.63 1.84 4.80
CA LYS A 44 23.79 1.95 6.26
C LYS A 44 23.75 0.57 6.93
N ASP A 45 24.37 0.47 8.10
CA ASP A 45 24.26 -0.69 8.97
C ASP A 45 22.99 -0.60 9.82
N ALA A 46 22.40 -1.76 10.15
CA ALA A 46 21.26 -1.83 11.05
C ALA A 46 21.24 -3.09 11.89
N ASP A 47 20.59 -3.00 13.04
CA ASP A 47 20.30 -4.15 13.89
C ASP A 47 19.00 -4.83 13.47
N PHE A 48 19.05 -6.14 13.29
CA PHE A 48 17.86 -6.95 13.06
C PHE A 48 17.04 -7.09 14.36
N SER A 49 15.71 -6.95 14.24
CA SER A 49 14.78 -7.15 15.35
C SER A 49 13.48 -7.76 14.82
N GLU A 50 13.14 -8.96 15.31
CA GLU A 50 11.85 -9.60 15.00
C GLU A 50 10.66 -8.75 15.50
N GLU A 51 10.78 -8.16 16.67
CA GLU A 51 9.75 -7.27 17.23
C GLU A 51 9.48 -6.09 16.29
N ARG A 52 10.54 -5.48 15.76
CA ARG A 52 10.42 -4.36 14.81
C ARG A 52 9.83 -4.82 13.47
N LEU A 53 10.18 -6.02 12.99
CA LEU A 53 9.56 -6.63 11.81
C LEU A 53 8.04 -6.74 12.01
N VAL A 54 7.61 -7.38 13.09
CA VAL A 54 6.18 -7.58 13.39
C VAL A 54 5.46 -6.25 13.58
N ARG A 55 6.06 -5.31 14.29
CA ARG A 55 5.50 -3.99 14.52
C ARG A 55 5.29 -3.23 13.19
N ARG A 56 6.31 -3.19 12.32
CA ARG A 56 6.21 -2.51 11.02
C ARG A 56 5.15 -3.16 10.14
N TYR A 57 5.17 -4.49 10.03
CA TYR A 57 4.16 -5.21 9.27
C TYR A 57 2.75 -4.90 9.76
N ASN A 58 2.50 -5.02 11.06
CA ASN A 58 1.18 -4.77 11.62
C ASN A 58 0.73 -3.31 11.46
N THR A 59 1.63 -2.35 11.68
CA THR A 59 1.29 -0.93 11.62
C THR A 59 1.12 -0.44 10.17
N GLU A 60 2.10 -0.75 9.32
CA GLU A 60 2.19 -0.14 7.99
C GLU A 60 1.42 -0.94 6.94
N LEU A 61 1.47 -2.27 6.99
CA LEU A 61 0.78 -3.12 6.02
C LEU A 61 -0.63 -3.49 6.49
N ALA A 62 -0.78 -4.15 7.65
CA ALA A 62 -2.09 -4.62 8.07
C ALA A 62 -3.04 -3.47 8.45
N ASN A 63 -2.60 -2.57 9.35
CA ASN A 63 -3.46 -1.50 9.88
C ASN A 63 -3.54 -0.27 8.96
N CYS A 64 -2.58 -0.06 8.05
CA CYS A 64 -2.58 1.10 7.17
C CYS A 64 -3.01 0.74 5.75
N LEU A 65 -2.22 -0.02 4.99
CA LEU A 65 -2.53 -0.37 3.59
C LEU A 65 -3.71 -1.35 3.48
N GLY A 66 -3.72 -2.41 4.28
CA GLY A 66 -4.81 -3.39 4.29
C GLY A 66 -6.14 -2.78 4.73
N ASN A 67 -6.10 -1.90 5.73
CA ASN A 67 -7.29 -1.16 6.17
C ASN A 67 -7.81 -0.21 5.08
N LEU A 68 -6.91 0.52 4.40
CA LEU A 68 -7.30 1.41 3.30
C LEU A 68 -8.00 0.64 2.18
N LEU A 69 -7.43 -0.48 1.74
CA LEU A 69 -8.02 -1.35 0.71
C LEU A 69 -9.41 -1.84 1.14
N ASN A 70 -9.51 -2.44 2.33
CA ASN A 70 -10.77 -2.96 2.85
C ASN A 70 -11.84 -1.87 2.95
N ARG A 71 -11.52 -0.72 3.53
CA ARG A 71 -12.45 0.41 3.67
C ARG A 71 -12.91 0.94 2.32
N THR A 72 -11.98 1.11 1.38
CA THR A 72 -12.30 1.61 0.03
C THR A 72 -13.30 0.68 -0.66
N LEU A 73 -12.99 -0.62 -0.75
CA LEU A 73 -13.87 -1.59 -1.40
C LEU A 73 -15.21 -1.73 -0.70
N SER A 74 -15.22 -1.74 0.64
CA SER A 74 -16.47 -1.79 1.42
C SER A 74 -17.36 -0.57 1.18
N MET A 75 -16.77 0.63 1.05
CA MET A 75 -17.52 1.84 0.74
C MET A 75 -18.05 1.82 -0.71
N VAL A 76 -17.23 1.39 -1.67
CA VAL A 76 -17.67 1.26 -3.08
C VAL A 76 -18.79 0.24 -3.18
N ALA A 77 -18.67 -0.92 -2.55
CA ALA A 77 -19.73 -1.94 -2.53
C ALA A 77 -21.02 -1.40 -1.89
N LYS A 78 -20.91 -0.77 -0.72
CA LYS A 78 -22.06 -0.28 0.05
C LYS A 78 -22.77 0.91 -0.57
N TYR A 79 -22.02 1.85 -1.16
CA TYR A 79 -22.58 3.14 -1.59
C TYR A 79 -22.83 3.21 -3.09
N ARG A 80 -22.18 2.34 -3.89
CA ARG A 80 -22.23 2.35 -5.35
C ARG A 80 -22.34 0.96 -5.98
N GLU A 81 -22.78 -0.04 -5.20
CA GLU A 81 -22.99 -1.41 -5.69
C GLU A 81 -21.76 -2.00 -6.41
N GLY A 82 -20.57 -1.66 -5.91
CA GLY A 82 -19.29 -2.11 -6.48
C GLY A 82 -18.81 -1.31 -7.69
N LYS A 83 -19.52 -0.29 -8.16
CA LYS A 83 -19.13 0.51 -9.33
C LYS A 83 -18.39 1.79 -8.93
N ILE A 84 -17.29 2.06 -9.62
CA ILE A 84 -16.53 3.31 -9.51
C ILE A 84 -16.92 4.23 -10.65
N ARG A 85 -17.20 5.50 -10.36
CA ARG A 85 -17.54 6.51 -11.34
C ARG A 85 -16.49 7.62 -11.35
N GLN A 86 -16.06 7.99 -12.56
CA GLN A 86 -15.20 9.15 -12.76
C GLN A 86 -16.04 10.43 -12.67
N ALA A 87 -16.19 10.98 -11.49
CA ALA A 87 -16.76 12.30 -11.29
C ALA A 87 -15.65 13.31 -10.99
N ARG A 88 -15.80 14.54 -11.47
CA ARG A 88 -14.92 15.67 -11.12
C ARG A 88 -15.64 16.53 -10.12
N ALA A 89 -15.01 16.73 -8.97
CA ALA A 89 -15.49 17.65 -7.95
C ALA A 89 -14.30 18.51 -7.48
N GLU A 90 -14.29 19.77 -7.88
CA GLU A 90 -13.22 20.74 -7.56
C GLU A 90 -13.25 21.13 -6.09
N GLY A 91 -12.09 21.53 -5.55
CA GLY A 91 -11.95 21.99 -4.16
C GLY A 91 -12.19 20.91 -3.11
N THR A 92 -12.11 19.64 -3.48
CA THR A 92 -12.43 18.50 -2.61
C THR A 92 -11.21 17.86 -1.96
N VAL A 93 -11.46 17.12 -0.87
CA VAL A 93 -10.45 16.25 -0.25
C VAL A 93 -9.90 15.22 -1.24
N GLY A 94 -10.75 14.73 -2.18
CA GLY A 94 -10.33 13.81 -3.24
C GLY A 94 -9.33 14.44 -4.20
N GLU A 95 -9.57 15.67 -4.63
CA GLU A 95 -8.64 16.40 -5.49
C GLU A 95 -7.29 16.62 -4.80
N THR A 96 -7.31 17.03 -3.53
CA THR A 96 -6.09 17.16 -2.73
C THR A 96 -5.31 15.84 -2.65
N LEU A 97 -5.98 14.72 -2.44
CA LEU A 97 -5.36 13.40 -2.39
C LEU A 97 -4.78 12.99 -3.76
N CYS A 98 -5.46 13.32 -4.85
CA CYS A 98 -4.95 13.11 -6.22
C CYS A 98 -3.62 13.86 -6.44
N VAL A 99 -3.56 15.14 -6.06
CA VAL A 99 -2.34 15.95 -6.17
C VAL A 99 -1.21 15.36 -5.34
N ILE A 100 -1.50 14.97 -4.08
CA ILE A 100 -0.52 14.32 -3.20
C ILE A 100 -0.02 13.01 -3.81
N THR A 101 -0.91 12.14 -4.28
CA THR A 101 -0.54 10.86 -4.90
C THR A 101 0.43 11.08 -6.06
N ASN A 102 0.07 11.97 -7.00
CA ASN A 102 0.93 12.26 -8.16
C ASN A 102 2.30 12.86 -7.75
N SER A 103 2.34 13.72 -6.71
CA SER A 103 3.61 14.25 -6.21
C SER A 103 4.47 13.15 -5.59
N LYS A 104 3.90 12.31 -4.74
CA LYS A 104 4.63 11.25 -4.04
C LYS A 104 5.13 10.16 -4.99
N ILE A 105 4.44 9.89 -6.09
CA ILE A 105 4.93 8.96 -7.12
C ILE A 105 6.16 9.54 -7.82
N ARG A 106 6.21 10.84 -8.12
CA ARG A 106 7.42 11.47 -8.67
C ARG A 106 8.59 11.41 -7.67
N GLU A 107 8.32 11.65 -6.39
CA GLU A 107 9.33 11.53 -5.32
C GLU A 107 9.80 10.06 -5.20
N PHE A 108 8.88 9.08 -5.25
CA PHE A 108 9.22 7.66 -5.28
C PHE A 108 10.20 7.31 -6.41
N VAL A 109 9.92 7.76 -7.63
CA VAL A 109 10.81 7.52 -8.78
C VAL A 109 12.18 8.15 -8.55
N ALA A 110 12.22 9.39 -8.07
CA ALA A 110 13.47 10.10 -7.78
C ALA A 110 14.32 9.40 -6.69
N GLU A 111 13.70 8.78 -5.69
CA GLU A 111 14.38 7.99 -4.67
C GLU A 111 14.84 6.62 -5.20
N MET A 112 14.11 6.03 -6.14
CA MET A 112 14.49 4.75 -6.73
C MET A 112 15.68 4.84 -7.68
N GLU A 113 15.89 5.96 -8.38
CA GLU A 113 17.05 6.17 -9.27
C GLU A 113 18.40 5.94 -8.58
N PRO A 114 18.67 6.51 -7.39
CA PRO A 114 19.86 6.22 -6.60
C PRO A 114 19.73 4.97 -5.72
N ALA A 115 18.74 4.11 -5.95
CA ALA A 115 18.45 2.91 -5.19
C ALA A 115 18.17 3.14 -3.68
N GLN A 116 17.57 4.28 -3.32
CA GLN A 116 17.13 4.56 -1.95
C GLN A 116 15.77 3.93 -1.67
N VAL A 117 15.74 2.59 -1.67
CA VAL A 117 14.48 1.81 -1.61
C VAL A 117 13.64 2.11 -0.36
N ALA A 118 14.27 2.26 0.80
CA ALA A 118 13.55 2.58 2.04
C ALA A 118 12.85 3.94 1.92
N SER A 119 13.54 4.98 1.45
CA SER A 119 12.99 6.31 1.23
C SER A 119 11.85 6.29 0.20
N ALA A 120 12.00 5.53 -0.89
CA ALA A 120 10.95 5.36 -1.89
C ALA A 120 9.69 4.71 -1.30
N LEU A 121 9.85 3.65 -0.48
CA LEU A 121 8.72 3.01 0.22
C LEU A 121 8.03 3.95 1.20
N ASP A 122 8.79 4.82 1.88
CA ASP A 122 8.22 5.85 2.75
C ASP A 122 7.32 6.82 1.97
N LYS A 123 7.67 7.19 0.72
CA LYS A 123 6.79 8.03 -0.13
C LYS A 123 5.49 7.32 -0.45
N THR A 124 5.54 6.01 -0.69
CA THR A 124 4.33 5.21 -0.90
C THR A 124 3.48 5.13 0.37
N LEU A 125 4.10 4.89 1.53
CA LEU A 125 3.40 4.86 2.81
C LEU A 125 2.75 6.21 3.14
N GLU A 126 3.38 7.33 2.79
CA GLU A 126 2.79 8.66 2.95
C GLU A 126 1.47 8.79 2.17
N ILE A 127 1.36 8.24 0.94
CA ILE A 127 0.09 8.22 0.18
C ILE A 127 -0.97 7.45 0.97
N VAL A 128 -0.63 6.26 1.48
CA VAL A 128 -1.55 5.41 2.24
C VAL A 128 -2.06 6.11 3.51
N VAL A 129 -1.15 6.73 4.25
CA VAL A 129 -1.50 7.50 5.47
C VAL A 129 -2.42 8.67 5.13
N ARG A 130 -2.07 9.45 4.09
CA ARG A 130 -2.89 10.59 3.63
C ARG A 130 -4.28 10.15 3.16
N ALA A 131 -4.37 9.03 2.46
CA ALA A 131 -5.65 8.47 2.04
C ALA A 131 -6.53 8.06 3.23
N ASN A 132 -5.97 7.40 4.26
CA ASN A 132 -6.72 7.08 5.48
C ASN A 132 -7.19 8.35 6.21
N VAL A 133 -6.36 9.38 6.32
CA VAL A 133 -6.75 10.68 6.89
C VAL A 133 -7.85 11.34 6.05
N ALA A 134 -7.74 11.27 4.72
CA ALA A 134 -8.74 11.81 3.80
C ALA A 134 -10.10 11.13 3.97
N VAL A 135 -10.16 9.82 4.25
CA VAL A 135 -11.42 9.11 4.52
C VAL A 135 -12.12 9.67 5.75
N GLU A 136 -11.39 9.98 6.83
CA GLU A 136 -11.98 10.59 8.03
C GLU A 136 -12.45 12.02 7.76
N ALA A 137 -11.62 12.81 7.06
CA ALA A 137 -11.94 14.22 6.76
C ALA A 137 -13.14 14.36 5.80
N ALA A 138 -13.20 13.53 4.76
CA ALA A 138 -14.28 13.53 3.78
C ALA A 138 -15.60 13.02 4.35
N ALA A 139 -15.54 12.12 5.34
CA ALA A 139 -16.70 11.49 5.97
C ALA A 139 -17.72 10.96 4.93
N PRO A 140 -17.34 10.01 4.04
CA PRO A 140 -18.18 9.55 2.92
C PRO A 140 -19.54 8.98 3.38
N TRP A 141 -19.64 8.46 4.61
CA TRP A 141 -20.90 8.05 5.24
C TRP A 141 -21.89 9.19 5.46
N LYS A 142 -21.41 10.46 5.53
CA LYS A 142 -22.26 11.64 5.56
C LYS A 142 -22.65 12.08 4.15
N MET A 143 -21.70 12.04 3.20
CA MET A 143 -21.94 12.38 1.79
C MET A 143 -23.02 11.47 1.17
N MET A 144 -23.03 10.19 1.49
CA MET A 144 -24.00 9.21 0.97
C MET A 144 -25.44 9.56 1.33
N ARG A 145 -25.67 10.32 2.43
CA ARG A 145 -27.01 10.73 2.89
C ARG A 145 -27.53 12.00 2.21
N ASP A 146 -26.66 12.69 1.47
CA ASP A 146 -26.95 13.96 0.83
C ASP A 146 -26.87 13.81 -0.70
N PRO A 147 -28.02 13.79 -1.41
CA PRO A 147 -28.01 13.65 -2.87
C PRO A 147 -27.20 14.74 -3.60
N ALA A 148 -27.10 15.94 -3.02
CA ALA A 148 -26.33 17.04 -3.61
C ALA A 148 -24.81 16.77 -3.58
N LYS A 149 -24.37 15.80 -2.79
CA LYS A 149 -22.96 15.38 -2.67
C LYS A 149 -22.64 14.09 -3.45
N ALA A 150 -23.53 13.64 -4.32
CA ALA A 150 -23.33 12.39 -5.06
C ALA A 150 -22.03 12.41 -5.86
N ASP A 151 -21.76 13.48 -6.62
CA ASP A 151 -20.56 13.62 -7.45
C ASP A 151 -19.29 13.74 -6.58
N HIS A 152 -19.37 14.39 -5.41
CA HIS A 152 -18.26 14.47 -4.46
C HIS A 152 -17.91 13.09 -3.92
N LEU A 153 -18.91 12.27 -3.58
CA LEU A 153 -18.71 10.90 -3.13
C LEU A 153 -18.11 10.04 -4.24
N ASP A 154 -18.62 10.12 -5.47
CA ASP A 154 -18.12 9.38 -6.63
C ASP A 154 -16.67 9.74 -6.92
N SER A 155 -16.35 11.03 -7.00
CA SER A 155 -14.98 11.53 -7.15
C SER A 155 -14.05 11.02 -6.05
N PHE A 156 -14.50 11.02 -4.80
CA PHE A 156 -13.70 10.57 -3.67
C PHE A 156 -13.43 9.07 -3.71
N LEU A 157 -14.45 8.25 -3.98
CA LEU A 157 -14.30 6.79 -4.09
C LEU A 157 -13.39 6.41 -5.27
N TYR A 158 -13.53 7.10 -6.40
CA TYR A 158 -12.62 6.97 -7.54
C TYR A 158 -11.16 7.25 -7.13
N THR A 159 -10.94 8.37 -6.43
CA THR A 159 -9.61 8.79 -5.98
C THR A 159 -8.96 7.75 -5.08
N LEU A 160 -9.70 7.16 -4.15
CA LEU A 160 -9.18 6.11 -3.28
C LEU A 160 -8.79 4.85 -4.05
N ALA A 161 -9.67 4.39 -4.95
CA ALA A 161 -9.42 3.20 -5.76
C ALA A 161 -8.26 3.38 -6.74
N GLU A 162 -8.16 4.54 -7.38
CA GLU A 162 -7.08 4.89 -8.28
C GLU A 162 -5.75 5.01 -7.55
N SER A 163 -5.74 5.61 -6.35
CA SER A 163 -4.56 5.63 -5.49
C SER A 163 -4.08 4.23 -5.14
N LEU A 164 -4.99 3.30 -4.80
CA LEU A 164 -4.66 1.91 -4.51
C LEU A 164 -4.10 1.17 -5.73
N ARG A 165 -4.65 1.43 -6.93
CA ARG A 165 -4.10 0.89 -8.18
C ARG A 165 -2.65 1.34 -8.39
N ILE A 166 -2.38 2.63 -8.23
CA ILE A 166 -1.05 3.20 -8.37
C ILE A 166 -0.09 2.67 -7.30
N ILE A 167 -0.52 2.65 -6.03
CA ILE A 167 0.26 2.07 -4.91
C ILE A 167 0.66 0.63 -5.24
N SER A 168 -0.27 -0.18 -5.76
CA SER A 168 -0.01 -1.58 -6.12
C SER A 168 1.14 -1.71 -7.13
N ILE A 169 1.20 -0.82 -8.13
CA ILE A 169 2.27 -0.81 -9.13
C ILE A 169 3.63 -0.55 -8.47
N VAL A 170 3.73 0.49 -7.64
CA VAL A 170 5.03 0.90 -7.10
C VAL A 170 5.53 0.00 -5.96
N ILE A 171 4.64 -0.72 -5.25
CA ILE A 171 5.06 -1.69 -4.24
C ILE A 171 5.41 -3.06 -4.84
N SER A 172 5.02 -3.36 -6.08
CA SER A 172 5.15 -4.68 -6.69
C SER A 172 6.56 -5.27 -6.66
N PRO A 173 7.67 -4.51 -6.78
CA PRO A 173 9.01 -5.07 -6.68
C PRO A 173 9.35 -5.62 -5.28
N VAL A 174 8.73 -5.08 -4.24
CA VAL A 174 8.97 -5.47 -2.84
C VAL A 174 7.91 -6.43 -2.33
N LEU A 175 6.65 -6.18 -2.65
CA LEU A 175 5.46 -6.90 -2.20
C LEU A 175 4.65 -7.45 -3.39
N PRO A 176 5.20 -8.39 -4.20
CA PRO A 176 4.54 -8.85 -5.43
C PRO A 176 3.18 -9.52 -5.18
N LYS A 177 3.05 -10.38 -4.15
CA LYS A 177 1.76 -11.03 -3.82
C LYS A 177 0.71 -10.02 -3.38
N ALA A 178 1.11 -9.05 -2.55
CA ALA A 178 0.21 -8.00 -2.10
C ALA A 178 -0.24 -7.11 -3.28
N ALA A 179 0.67 -6.77 -4.18
CA ALA A 179 0.36 -6.01 -5.39
C ALA A 179 -0.65 -6.76 -6.28
N HIS A 180 -0.44 -8.04 -6.52
CA HIS A 180 -1.42 -8.89 -7.21
C HIS A 180 -2.76 -8.95 -6.47
N GLY A 181 -2.73 -9.12 -5.14
CA GLY A 181 -3.94 -9.17 -4.32
C GLY A 181 -4.75 -7.87 -4.34
N ILE A 182 -4.10 -6.70 -4.41
CA ILE A 182 -4.78 -5.41 -4.60
C ILE A 182 -5.41 -5.36 -5.99
N PHE A 183 -4.69 -5.73 -7.05
CA PHE A 183 -5.22 -5.74 -8.41
C PHE A 183 -6.40 -6.70 -8.56
N ASP A 184 -6.32 -7.90 -7.95
CA ASP A 184 -7.41 -8.86 -7.97
C ASP A 184 -8.66 -8.32 -7.27
N GLN A 185 -8.50 -7.66 -6.12
CA GLN A 185 -9.61 -7.05 -5.39
C GLN A 185 -10.16 -5.78 -6.05
N LEU A 186 -9.32 -5.03 -6.76
CA LEU A 186 -9.78 -3.95 -7.64
C LEU A 186 -10.40 -4.48 -8.93
N ASN A 187 -10.36 -5.79 -9.18
CA ASN A 187 -10.75 -6.40 -10.45
C ASN A 187 -9.98 -5.82 -11.65
N TRP A 188 -8.73 -5.37 -11.40
CA TRP A 188 -7.86 -4.79 -12.40
C TRP A 188 -7.06 -5.90 -13.09
N LYS A 189 -7.53 -6.31 -14.27
CA LYS A 189 -6.93 -7.41 -15.04
C LYS A 189 -5.98 -6.88 -16.12
N MET A 190 -5.05 -7.73 -16.56
CA MET A 190 -4.15 -7.42 -17.67
C MET A 190 -4.90 -7.02 -18.95
N GLU A 191 -6.01 -7.64 -19.22
CA GLU A 191 -6.88 -7.36 -20.37
C GLU A 191 -7.39 -5.92 -20.37
N LEU A 192 -7.60 -5.31 -19.18
CA LEU A 192 -8.00 -3.91 -19.08
C LEU A 192 -6.83 -2.95 -19.30
N SER A 193 -5.59 -3.37 -18.98
CA SER A 193 -4.39 -2.56 -19.20
C SER A 193 -3.82 -2.71 -20.62
N GLY A 194 -4.22 -3.75 -21.37
CA GLY A 194 -3.73 -4.04 -22.70
C GLY A 194 -2.24 -4.38 -22.78
N LYS A 195 -1.62 -4.82 -21.69
CA LYS A 195 -0.19 -5.06 -21.57
C LYS A 195 0.12 -6.45 -21.04
N GLU A 196 1.24 -7.03 -21.50
CA GLU A 196 1.71 -8.35 -21.04
C GLU A 196 2.18 -8.33 -19.58
N GLU A 197 2.79 -7.21 -19.14
CA GLU A 197 3.25 -7.04 -17.76
C GLU A 197 2.20 -6.31 -16.92
N ARG A 198 1.81 -6.91 -15.80
CA ARG A 198 0.78 -6.39 -14.91
C ARG A 198 1.20 -5.13 -14.13
N PHE A 199 2.51 -4.97 -13.90
CA PHE A 199 3.08 -3.87 -13.13
C PHE A 199 4.16 -3.17 -13.93
N ARG A 200 3.79 -2.11 -14.63
CA ARG A 200 4.74 -1.22 -15.31
C ARG A 200 4.67 0.14 -14.68
N LEU A 201 5.83 0.75 -14.41
CA LEU A 201 5.89 2.09 -13.82
C LEU A 201 5.17 3.15 -14.67
N ASP A 202 5.20 2.99 -16.00
CA ASP A 202 4.45 3.86 -16.92
C ASP A 202 2.94 3.86 -16.68
N ASP A 203 2.40 2.79 -16.08
CA ASP A 203 0.99 2.66 -15.74
C ASP A 203 0.63 3.28 -14.38
N ALA A 204 1.62 3.74 -13.60
CA ALA A 204 1.42 4.47 -12.35
C ALA A 204 0.95 5.92 -12.59
N LYS A 205 0.39 6.23 -13.77
CA LYS A 205 -0.22 7.50 -14.10
C LYS A 205 -1.67 7.54 -13.65
N TRP A 206 -2.12 8.72 -13.24
CA TRP A 206 -3.50 8.93 -12.82
C TRP A 206 -4.48 8.73 -13.98
N GLY A 207 -5.65 8.17 -13.67
CA GLY A 207 -6.73 8.00 -14.65
C GLY A 207 -6.77 6.62 -15.31
N GLY A 208 -6.14 5.61 -14.71
CA GLY A 208 -6.12 4.25 -15.27
C GLY A 208 -7.43 3.49 -15.12
N LEU A 209 -8.17 3.68 -14.02
CA LEU A 209 -9.46 3.03 -13.84
C LEU A 209 -10.53 3.69 -14.74
N PRO A 210 -11.23 2.93 -15.60
CA PRO A 210 -12.28 3.50 -16.45
C PRO A 210 -13.54 3.86 -15.66
N ASP A 211 -14.35 4.75 -16.22
CA ASP A 211 -15.68 5.03 -15.66
C ASP A 211 -16.56 3.78 -15.69
N GLY A 212 -17.33 3.59 -14.60
CA GLY A 212 -18.18 2.41 -14.44
C GLY A 212 -17.43 1.13 -14.08
N HIS A 213 -16.13 1.20 -13.78
CA HIS A 213 -15.33 0.04 -13.37
C HIS A 213 -15.92 -0.63 -12.14
N VAL A 214 -16.02 -1.97 -12.18
CA VAL A 214 -16.57 -2.78 -11.09
C VAL A 214 -15.44 -3.42 -10.30
N VAL A 215 -15.37 -3.11 -9.00
CA VAL A 215 -14.40 -3.72 -8.08
C VAL A 215 -14.92 -5.02 -7.47
N GLY A 216 -14.01 -5.85 -7.01
CA GLY A 216 -14.32 -7.09 -6.28
C GLY A 216 -14.68 -6.84 -4.82
N ASN A 217 -14.96 -7.93 -4.11
CA ASN A 217 -15.23 -7.90 -2.68
C ASN A 217 -13.93 -7.78 -1.88
N PRO A 218 -13.95 -7.07 -0.74
CA PRO A 218 -12.79 -6.96 0.12
C PRO A 218 -12.44 -8.32 0.77
N VAL A 219 -11.16 -8.68 0.70
CA VAL A 219 -10.58 -9.84 1.37
C VAL A 219 -9.37 -9.36 2.18
N PRO A 220 -9.17 -9.83 3.43
CA PRO A 220 -8.00 -9.45 4.21
C PRO A 220 -6.70 -9.73 3.45
N LEU A 221 -5.94 -8.67 3.12
CA LEU A 221 -4.69 -8.78 2.37
C LEU A 221 -3.50 -9.08 3.28
N PHE A 222 -3.50 -8.49 4.47
CA PHE A 222 -2.45 -8.62 5.46
C PHE A 222 -3.05 -9.07 6.81
N PRO A 223 -3.15 -10.38 7.06
CA PRO A 223 -3.52 -10.88 8.38
C PRO A 223 -2.54 -10.35 9.45
N ARG A 224 -3.07 -9.90 10.58
CA ARG A 224 -2.19 -9.43 11.68
C ARG A 224 -1.33 -10.58 12.20
N ILE A 225 -0.06 -10.29 12.41
CA ILE A 225 0.85 -11.20 13.10
C ILE A 225 0.63 -11.01 14.60
N GLU A 226 0.22 -12.09 15.28
CA GLU A 226 0.06 -12.07 16.73
C GLU A 226 1.46 -12.09 17.39
N THR A 227 1.71 -11.12 18.26
CA THR A 227 2.84 -11.18 19.17
C THR A 227 2.44 -12.03 20.38
N PRO A 228 3.21 -13.03 20.78
CA PRO A 228 2.97 -13.69 22.05
C PRO A 228 2.89 -12.63 23.14
N SER A 229 1.81 -12.63 23.92
CA SER A 229 1.70 -11.77 25.09
C SER A 229 2.93 -12.02 25.96
N ALA A 230 3.69 -10.97 26.27
CA ALA A 230 4.68 -11.07 27.33
C ALA A 230 3.90 -11.45 28.61
N LEU A 231 4.09 -12.70 29.06
CA LEU A 231 3.62 -13.19 30.35
C LEU A 231 4.40 -12.53 31.45
#